data_df93bfba7bfd5b2b2e04e05c2caceb67
#
_entry.id   df93bfba7bfd5b2b2e04e05c2caceb67
#
_cell.length_a   1.000
_cell.length_b   1.000
_cell.length_c   1.000
_cell.angle_alpha   90.00
_cell.angle_beta   90.00
_cell.angle_gamma   90.00
#
_symmetry.space_group_name_H-M   'P 1'
#
loop_
_entity.id
_entity.type
_entity.pdbx_description
1 polymer ?
#
loop_
_entity_poly.entity_id
_entity_poly.type
_entity_poly.pdbx_seq_one_letter_code
_entity_poly.pdbx_strand_id
1 'polypeptide(L)'
;IANNPIYYNSYELEVLGVPLIVYEGDVNQYWINSIKHDTSYAPFYPMWILSSFALALISKNLGIKQIIDIGSGDGRLPYSAKIIDIKSYGIEIDENLVMLQNKISKETNVDFTANLVDATQFDYMSLNLSQPAFFISGLPEVGEMLANNVIKKIKLLQDIKKTAIIVLTGSHSMREYSRDKSQWGWGSVIDNFDLKIIKTITLPTYWTAEQSIDTPFIFTKFSD
;
A
#
# COMPACT_ATOMS: atom_id res chain seq x y z
N ILE A 1 -19.88 7.87 5.23
CA ILE A 1 -18.87 8.79 5.81
C ILE A 1 -19.44 9.43 7.08
N ALA A 2 -20.74 9.78 7.12
CA ALA A 2 -21.36 10.45 8.29
C ALA A 2 -21.16 9.73 9.65
N ASN A 3 -20.81 8.45 9.62
CA ASN A 3 -20.58 7.66 10.85
C ASN A 3 -19.08 7.38 11.07
N ASN A 4 -18.19 7.98 10.30
CA ASN A 4 -16.76 7.78 10.49
C ASN A 4 -16.26 8.79 11.56
N PRO A 5 -15.73 8.32 12.70
CA PRO A 5 -15.36 9.18 13.82
C PRO A 5 -14.19 10.14 13.52
N ILE A 6 -13.46 9.93 12.45
CA ILE A 6 -12.38 10.85 12.05
C ILE A 6 -12.89 12.11 11.32
N TYR A 7 -14.18 12.15 10.94
CA TYR A 7 -14.82 13.32 10.34
C TYR A 7 -15.83 13.91 11.34
N TYR A 8 -15.63 15.15 11.73
CA TYR A 8 -16.49 15.84 12.68
C TYR A 8 -17.34 16.95 12.06
N ASN A 9 -17.03 17.36 10.83
CA ASN A 9 -17.75 18.38 10.09
C ASN A 9 -17.76 18.15 8.59
N SER A 10 -18.75 18.67 7.89
CA SER A 10 -18.77 18.71 6.44
C SER A 10 -19.51 19.96 5.95
N TYR A 11 -19.07 20.51 4.83
CA TYR A 11 -19.72 21.64 4.18
C TYR A 11 -19.55 21.59 2.67
N GLU A 12 -20.45 22.26 1.97
CA GLU A 12 -20.38 22.40 0.52
C GLU A 12 -19.50 23.60 0.15
N LEU A 13 -18.68 23.44 -0.88
CA LEU A 13 -17.82 24.46 -1.43
C LEU A 13 -17.87 24.35 -2.97
N GLU A 14 -17.92 25.49 -3.64
CA GLU A 14 -17.76 25.54 -5.09
C GLU A 14 -16.37 26.08 -5.45
N VAL A 15 -15.64 25.33 -6.26
CA VAL A 15 -14.33 25.74 -6.79
C VAL A 15 -14.37 25.72 -8.31
N LEU A 16 -14.23 26.87 -8.92
CA LEU A 16 -14.24 27.02 -10.38
C LEU A 16 -15.51 26.45 -11.05
N GLY A 17 -16.65 26.57 -10.40
CA GLY A 17 -17.94 26.07 -10.89
C GLY A 17 -18.15 24.56 -10.64
N VAL A 18 -17.25 23.91 -9.91
CA VAL A 18 -17.38 22.50 -9.53
C VAL A 18 -17.84 22.42 -8.07
N PRO A 19 -19.02 21.82 -7.80
CA PRO A 19 -19.47 21.60 -6.43
C PRO A 19 -18.64 20.52 -5.76
N LEU A 20 -18.17 20.79 -4.56
CA LEU A 20 -17.38 19.90 -3.74
C LEU A 20 -18.01 19.76 -2.36
N ILE A 21 -17.91 18.59 -1.77
CA ILE A 21 -18.18 18.38 -0.35
C ILE A 21 -16.85 18.26 0.36
N VAL A 22 -16.57 19.19 1.26
CA VAL A 22 -15.37 19.17 2.10
C VAL A 22 -15.71 18.49 3.41
N TYR A 23 -14.89 17.50 3.78
CA TYR A 23 -14.98 16.82 5.08
C TYR A 23 -13.81 17.27 5.95
N GLU A 24 -14.14 17.87 7.08
CA GLU A 24 -13.15 18.24 8.10
C GLU A 24 -13.04 17.15 9.14
N GLY A 25 -11.83 16.75 9.45
CA GLY A 25 -11.56 15.74 10.45
C GLY A 25 -10.07 15.58 10.69
N ASP A 26 -9.72 14.85 11.73
CA ASP A 26 -8.36 14.42 11.95
C ASP A 26 -8.13 13.06 11.29
N VAL A 27 -7.74 13.09 10.02
CA VAL A 27 -7.44 11.86 9.27
C VAL A 27 -6.28 11.07 9.85
N ASN A 28 -5.50 11.66 10.75
CA ASN A 28 -4.40 11.01 11.45
C ASN A 28 -4.76 10.58 12.89
N GLN A 29 -6.00 10.73 13.31
CA GLN A 29 -6.44 10.47 14.69
C GLN A 29 -5.92 9.14 15.26
N TYR A 30 -5.95 8.08 14.44
CA TYR A 30 -5.53 6.74 14.86
C TYR A 30 -4.04 6.48 14.65
N TRP A 31 -3.36 7.32 13.88
CA TRP A 31 -1.95 7.16 13.51
C TRP A 31 -1.04 8.24 14.07
N ILE A 32 -1.57 9.17 14.89
CA ILE A 32 -0.80 10.29 15.43
C ILE A 32 0.42 9.84 16.26
N ASN A 33 0.31 8.69 16.91
CA ASN A 33 1.39 8.06 17.68
C ASN A 33 2.12 6.97 16.90
N SER A 34 1.75 6.72 15.64
CA SER A 34 2.40 5.74 14.78
C SER A 34 3.64 6.40 14.15
N ILE A 35 4.77 6.18 14.77
CA ILE A 35 6.07 6.75 14.38
C ILE A 35 7.00 5.64 13.90
N LYS A 36 8.06 6.04 13.19
CA LYS A 36 9.14 5.13 12.85
C LYS A 36 9.68 4.44 14.10
N HIS A 37 9.75 3.12 14.08
CA HIS A 37 10.36 2.31 15.12
C HIS A 37 10.86 0.98 14.57
N ASP A 38 11.75 0.33 15.31
CA ASP A 38 12.20 -1.01 14.98
C ASP A 38 11.18 -2.03 15.47
N THR A 39 10.81 -2.96 14.60
CA THR A 39 10.04 -4.16 14.96
C THR A 39 10.98 -5.36 15.11
N SER A 40 10.45 -6.50 15.52
CA SER A 40 11.23 -7.75 15.62
C SER A 40 11.72 -8.27 14.26
N TYR A 41 11.23 -7.73 13.15
CA TYR A 41 11.49 -8.24 11.80
C TYR A 41 12.19 -7.23 10.91
N ALA A 42 11.69 -5.99 10.85
CA ALA A 42 12.26 -4.92 10.05
C ALA A 42 11.81 -3.56 10.61
N PRO A 43 12.54 -2.48 10.32
CA PRO A 43 12.10 -1.15 10.71
C PRO A 43 10.75 -0.80 10.09
N PHE A 44 9.81 -0.32 10.91
CA PHE A 44 8.53 0.18 10.47
C PHE A 44 8.63 1.67 10.12
N TYR A 45 8.23 2.00 8.89
CA TYR A 45 8.19 3.37 8.37
C TYR A 45 6.76 3.71 7.94
N PRO A 46 6.02 4.47 8.76
CA PRO A 46 4.64 4.82 8.41
C PRO A 46 4.58 5.69 7.15
N MET A 47 3.69 5.35 6.25
CA MET A 47 3.38 6.17 5.08
C MET A 47 2.49 7.35 5.49
N TRP A 48 2.60 8.47 4.80
CA TRP A 48 1.65 9.56 5.00
C TRP A 48 0.24 9.14 4.58
N ILE A 49 -0.76 9.41 5.43
CA ILE A 49 -2.14 8.95 5.18
C ILE A 49 -2.73 9.51 3.88
N LEU A 50 -2.40 10.74 3.50
CA LEU A 50 -2.85 11.33 2.23
C LEU A 50 -2.23 10.61 1.02
N SER A 51 -0.99 10.15 1.13
CA SER A 51 -0.35 9.35 0.07
C SER A 51 -1.01 7.98 -0.07
N SER A 52 -1.38 7.35 1.05
CA SER A 52 -2.15 6.10 1.04
C SER A 52 -3.50 6.28 0.34
N PHE A 53 -4.18 7.37 0.64
CA PHE A 53 -5.47 7.68 0.01
C PHE A 53 -5.32 7.97 -1.49
N ALA A 54 -4.31 8.74 -1.88
CA ALA A 54 -4.00 9.00 -3.29
C ALA A 54 -3.69 7.69 -4.05
N LEU A 55 -2.91 6.78 -3.47
CA LEU A 55 -2.62 5.46 -4.05
C LEU A 55 -3.88 4.62 -4.24
N ALA A 56 -4.77 4.63 -3.25
CA ALA A 56 -6.05 3.94 -3.35
C ALA A 56 -6.91 4.52 -4.51
N LEU A 57 -7.02 5.85 -4.63
CA LEU A 57 -7.73 6.51 -5.74
C LEU A 57 -7.12 6.17 -7.11
N ILE A 58 -5.80 6.21 -7.21
CA ILE A 58 -5.10 5.86 -8.44
C ILE A 58 -5.36 4.39 -8.80
N SER A 59 -5.33 3.50 -7.82
CA SER A 59 -5.66 2.09 -8.01
C SER A 59 -7.07 1.91 -8.54
N LYS A 60 -8.04 2.62 -7.98
CA LYS A 60 -9.43 2.62 -8.47
C LYS A 60 -9.52 3.07 -9.94
N ASN A 61 -8.83 4.14 -10.29
CA ASN A 61 -8.81 4.67 -11.65
C ASN A 61 -8.11 3.74 -12.66
N LEU A 62 -7.22 2.86 -12.19
CA LEU A 62 -6.59 1.81 -13.00
C LEU A 62 -7.45 0.54 -13.13
N GLY A 63 -8.65 0.54 -12.57
CA GLY A 63 -9.59 -0.59 -12.60
C GLY A 63 -9.26 -1.70 -11.61
N ILE A 64 -8.38 -1.45 -10.65
CA ILE A 64 -8.06 -2.38 -9.57
C ILE A 64 -9.27 -2.54 -8.67
N LYS A 65 -9.65 -3.77 -8.37
CA LYS A 65 -10.79 -4.09 -7.53
C LYS A 65 -10.42 -4.55 -6.13
N GLN A 66 -9.20 -5.00 -5.97
CA GLN A 66 -8.71 -5.49 -4.68
C GLN A 66 -7.27 -5.03 -4.45
N ILE A 67 -6.97 -4.59 -3.24
CA ILE A 67 -5.62 -4.23 -2.81
C ILE A 67 -5.16 -5.25 -1.76
N ILE A 68 -4.00 -5.82 -1.99
CA ILE A 68 -3.28 -6.66 -1.05
C ILE A 68 -2.01 -5.93 -0.67
N ASP A 69 -1.92 -5.49 0.58
CA ASP A 69 -0.78 -4.74 1.11
C ASP A 69 0.15 -5.68 1.88
N ILE A 70 1.31 -5.92 1.31
CA ILE A 70 2.34 -6.83 1.81
C ILE A 70 3.31 -6.05 2.69
N GLY A 71 3.37 -6.40 3.98
CA GLY A 71 4.02 -5.58 4.98
C GLY A 71 3.17 -4.35 5.27
N SER A 72 1.90 -4.57 5.60
CA SER A 72 0.88 -3.51 5.67
C SER A 72 1.08 -2.53 6.82
N GLY A 73 2.03 -2.80 7.72
CA GLY A 73 2.35 -1.92 8.83
C GLY A 73 1.14 -1.62 9.70
N ASP A 74 0.81 -0.35 9.86
CA ASP A 74 -0.35 0.11 10.63
C ASP A 74 -1.67 0.18 9.84
N GLY A 75 -1.69 -0.31 8.60
CA GLY A 75 -2.90 -0.51 7.82
C GLY A 75 -3.45 0.71 7.07
N ARG A 76 -2.66 1.75 6.85
CA ARG A 76 -3.14 2.99 6.20
C ARG A 76 -3.63 2.76 4.78
N LEU A 77 -2.94 1.95 3.99
CA LEU A 77 -3.35 1.67 2.61
C LEU A 77 -4.60 0.79 2.54
N PRO A 78 -4.72 -0.33 3.26
CA PRO A 78 -5.96 -1.09 3.34
C PRO A 78 -7.15 -0.25 3.82
N TYR A 79 -6.96 0.58 4.84
CA TYR A 79 -7.97 1.51 5.33
C TYR A 79 -8.43 2.49 4.25
N SER A 80 -7.49 3.19 3.60
CA SER A 80 -7.79 4.16 2.55
C SER A 80 -8.50 3.53 1.36
N ALA A 81 -8.09 2.32 0.97
CA ALA A 81 -8.73 1.56 -0.10
C ALA A 81 -10.19 1.23 0.25
N LYS A 82 -10.44 0.81 1.48
CA LYS A 82 -11.79 0.47 1.91
C LYS A 82 -12.73 1.66 1.96
N ILE A 83 -12.25 2.84 2.36
CA ILE A 83 -13.06 4.08 2.36
C ILE A 83 -13.62 4.41 0.98
N ILE A 84 -12.90 4.07 -0.09
CA ILE A 84 -13.31 4.34 -1.47
C ILE A 84 -13.88 3.10 -2.18
N ASP A 85 -14.37 2.12 -1.42
CA ASP A 85 -15.01 0.90 -1.90
C ASP A 85 -14.11 -0.03 -2.72
N ILE A 86 -12.82 -0.08 -2.40
CA ILE A 86 -11.92 -1.14 -2.87
C ILE A 86 -11.77 -2.16 -1.75
N LYS A 87 -12.02 -3.43 -2.05
CA LYS A 87 -11.77 -4.52 -1.10
C LYS A 87 -10.28 -4.61 -0.79
N SER A 88 -9.92 -4.67 0.48
CA SER A 88 -8.51 -4.59 0.87
C SER A 88 -8.14 -5.57 1.97
N TYR A 89 -6.87 -6.00 1.91
CA TYR A 89 -6.28 -6.96 2.84
C TYR A 89 -4.90 -6.46 3.25
N GLY A 90 -4.65 -6.38 4.54
CA GLY A 90 -3.31 -6.22 5.10
C GLY A 90 -2.69 -7.58 5.38
N ILE A 91 -1.45 -7.76 5.02
CA ILE A 91 -0.64 -8.93 5.39
C ILE A 91 0.56 -8.40 6.15
N GLU A 92 0.65 -8.74 7.43
CA GLU A 92 1.66 -8.21 8.34
C GLU A 92 2.16 -9.32 9.25
N ILE A 93 3.45 -9.29 9.56
CA ILE A 93 4.08 -10.29 10.42
C ILE A 93 4.20 -9.82 11.88
N ASP A 94 4.16 -8.51 12.11
CA ASP A 94 4.22 -7.94 13.45
C ASP A 94 2.84 -7.92 14.11
N GLU A 95 2.71 -8.63 15.24
CA GLU A 95 1.46 -8.78 15.96
C GLU A 95 0.89 -7.44 16.47
N ASN A 96 1.77 -6.54 16.94
CA ASN A 96 1.32 -5.25 17.48
C ASN A 96 0.72 -4.38 16.38
N LEU A 97 1.31 -4.39 15.18
CA LEU A 97 0.78 -3.67 14.03
C LEU A 97 -0.55 -4.27 13.55
N VAL A 98 -0.71 -5.59 13.54
CA VAL A 98 -1.99 -6.24 13.24
C VAL A 98 -3.05 -5.91 14.29
N MET A 99 -2.69 -5.90 15.57
CA MET A 99 -3.61 -5.48 16.64
C MET A 99 -4.08 -4.03 16.44
N LEU A 100 -3.18 -3.12 16.05
CA LEU A 100 -3.52 -1.74 15.73
C LEU A 100 -4.48 -1.65 14.54
N GLN A 101 -4.22 -2.39 13.45
CA GLN A 101 -5.11 -2.47 12.29
C GLN A 101 -6.52 -2.93 12.68
N ASN A 102 -6.63 -3.99 13.47
CA ASN A 102 -7.91 -4.52 13.94
C ASN A 102 -8.65 -3.53 14.84
N LYS A 103 -7.93 -2.80 15.71
CA LYS A 103 -8.50 -1.74 16.54
C LYS A 103 -9.08 -0.62 15.66
N ILE A 104 -8.31 -0.13 14.69
CA ILE A 104 -8.73 0.93 13.77
C ILE A 104 -9.96 0.49 12.98
N SER A 105 -9.95 -0.72 12.41
CA SER A 105 -11.09 -1.29 11.67
C SER A 105 -12.36 -1.29 12.53
N LYS A 106 -12.26 -1.75 13.77
CA LYS A 106 -13.39 -1.82 14.70
C LYS A 106 -13.90 -0.44 15.10
N GLU A 107 -13.03 0.47 15.49
CA GLU A 107 -13.41 1.79 16.01
C GLU A 107 -13.97 2.71 14.92
N THR A 108 -13.47 2.60 13.70
CA THR A 108 -13.93 3.42 12.56
C THR A 108 -15.08 2.79 11.79
N ASN A 109 -15.42 1.53 12.07
CA ASN A 109 -16.36 0.74 11.27
C ASN A 109 -15.96 0.66 9.79
N VAL A 110 -14.66 0.73 9.50
CA VAL A 110 -14.07 0.53 8.18
C VAL A 110 -13.53 -0.88 8.10
N ASP A 111 -14.35 -1.77 7.57
CA ASP A 111 -14.08 -3.22 7.55
C ASP A 111 -13.04 -3.58 6.49
N PHE A 112 -11.78 -3.63 6.88
CA PHE A 112 -10.68 -4.24 6.10
C PHE A 112 -10.07 -5.39 6.89
N THR A 113 -9.52 -6.37 6.18
CA THR A 113 -8.97 -7.58 6.81
C THR A 113 -7.47 -7.44 7.04
N ALA A 114 -7.04 -7.55 8.30
CA ALA A 114 -5.63 -7.67 8.68
C ALA A 114 -5.30 -9.14 8.97
N ASN A 115 -4.25 -9.65 8.35
CA ASN A 115 -3.78 -11.04 8.50
C ASN A 115 -2.42 -11.04 9.18
N LEU A 116 -2.32 -11.68 10.34
CA LEU A 116 -1.06 -11.93 11.04
C LEU A 116 -0.38 -13.15 10.43
N VAL A 117 0.51 -12.94 9.48
CA VAL A 117 1.17 -14.04 8.77
C VAL A 117 2.39 -13.55 8.00
N ASP A 118 3.39 -14.43 7.84
CA ASP A 118 4.47 -14.23 6.88
C ASP A 118 3.92 -14.30 5.45
N ALA A 119 4.05 -13.20 4.71
CA ALA A 119 3.57 -13.10 3.33
C ALA A 119 4.18 -14.16 2.39
N THR A 120 5.39 -14.64 2.70
CA THR A 120 6.04 -15.71 1.94
C THR A 120 5.37 -17.07 2.15
N GLN A 121 4.57 -17.23 3.21
CA GLN A 121 3.83 -18.45 3.54
C GLN A 121 2.33 -18.32 3.26
N PHE A 122 1.83 -17.11 3.02
CA PHE A 122 0.40 -16.86 2.84
C PHE A 122 -0.17 -17.56 1.60
N ASP A 123 -1.37 -18.11 1.73
CA ASP A 123 -2.13 -18.68 0.61
C ASP A 123 -2.98 -17.61 -0.07
N TYR A 124 -2.47 -17.04 -1.15
CA TYR A 124 -3.17 -16.00 -1.92
C TYR A 124 -4.44 -16.50 -2.64
N MET A 125 -4.58 -17.82 -2.84
CA MET A 125 -5.79 -18.40 -3.44
C MET A 125 -6.99 -18.30 -2.50
N SER A 126 -6.78 -18.27 -1.20
CA SER A 126 -7.85 -18.14 -0.20
C SER A 126 -8.61 -16.81 -0.29
N LEU A 127 -8.03 -15.79 -0.91
CA LEU A 127 -8.63 -14.45 -1.01
C LEU A 127 -9.66 -14.29 -2.13
N ASN A 128 -9.84 -15.27 -3.01
CA ASN A 128 -10.73 -15.19 -4.18
C ASN A 128 -10.52 -13.87 -4.97
N LEU A 129 -9.34 -13.72 -5.55
CA LEU A 129 -8.85 -12.46 -6.11
C LEU A 129 -9.41 -12.19 -7.52
N SER A 130 -9.79 -10.93 -7.76
CA SER A 130 -10.22 -10.42 -9.06
C SER A 130 -9.58 -9.05 -9.30
N GLN A 131 -8.81 -8.91 -10.36
CA GLN A 131 -8.07 -7.69 -10.71
C GLN A 131 -7.30 -7.11 -9.51
N PRO A 132 -6.45 -7.92 -8.85
CA PRO A 132 -5.76 -7.51 -7.64
C PRO A 132 -4.54 -6.62 -7.93
N ALA A 133 -4.23 -5.72 -6.99
CA ALA A 133 -2.93 -5.10 -6.89
C ALA A 133 -2.23 -5.54 -5.59
N PHE A 134 -1.00 -6.01 -5.73
CA PHE A 134 -0.14 -6.39 -4.62
C PHE A 134 0.85 -5.26 -4.38
N PHE A 135 0.68 -4.55 -3.30
CA PHE A 135 1.61 -3.53 -2.85
C PHE A 135 2.69 -4.21 -2.01
N ILE A 136 3.93 -4.09 -2.44
CA ILE A 136 5.08 -4.64 -1.73
C ILE A 136 5.91 -3.46 -1.27
N SER A 137 5.79 -3.16 0.02
CA SER A 137 6.45 -2.05 0.66
C SER A 137 7.72 -2.52 1.35
N GLY A 138 8.70 -1.64 1.45
CA GLY A 138 9.91 -1.88 2.20
C GLY A 138 11.13 -1.22 1.55
N LEU A 139 12.19 -1.14 2.33
CA LEU A 139 13.49 -0.78 1.79
C LEU A 139 13.96 -1.92 0.87
N PRO A 140 14.55 -1.62 -0.30
CA PRO A 140 14.99 -2.66 -1.23
C PRO A 140 15.86 -3.74 -0.60
N GLU A 141 16.63 -3.39 0.43
CA GLU A 141 17.51 -4.33 1.13
C GLU A 141 16.78 -5.52 1.78
N VAL A 142 15.63 -5.21 2.38
CA VAL A 142 14.77 -6.24 3.03
C VAL A 142 13.64 -6.62 2.08
N GLY A 143 13.12 -5.65 1.35
CA GLY A 143 11.98 -5.79 0.46
C GLY A 143 12.26 -6.62 -0.78
N GLU A 144 13.50 -6.66 -1.30
CA GLU A 144 13.82 -7.44 -2.50
C GLU A 144 13.60 -8.93 -2.29
N MET A 145 14.04 -9.47 -1.17
CA MET A 145 13.84 -10.89 -0.86
C MET A 145 12.35 -11.21 -0.68
N LEU A 146 11.62 -10.36 0.02
CA LEU A 146 10.17 -10.49 0.18
C LEU A 146 9.47 -10.42 -1.18
N ALA A 147 9.78 -9.42 -2.00
CA ALA A 147 9.20 -9.24 -3.34
C ALA A 147 9.46 -10.46 -4.23
N ASN A 148 10.69 -10.96 -4.28
CA ASN A 148 11.04 -12.14 -5.05
C ASN A 148 10.19 -13.36 -4.67
N ASN A 149 10.01 -13.61 -3.37
CA ASN A 149 9.22 -14.74 -2.89
C ASN A 149 7.72 -14.57 -3.20
N VAL A 150 7.16 -13.39 -2.94
CA VAL A 150 5.73 -13.12 -3.16
C VAL A 150 5.41 -13.15 -4.66
N ILE A 151 6.19 -12.46 -5.49
CA ILE A 151 5.96 -12.41 -6.94
C ILE A 151 6.10 -13.80 -7.57
N LYS A 152 7.07 -14.61 -7.10
CA LYS A 152 7.20 -16.00 -7.55
C LYS A 152 5.93 -16.82 -7.28
N LYS A 153 5.32 -16.66 -6.10
CA LYS A 153 4.03 -17.32 -5.79
C LYS A 153 2.92 -16.83 -6.71
N ILE A 154 2.77 -15.52 -6.89
CA ILE A 154 1.72 -14.95 -7.73
C ILE A 154 1.89 -15.41 -9.20
N LYS A 155 3.14 -15.48 -9.70
CA LYS A 155 3.45 -15.94 -11.05
C LYS A 155 2.97 -17.38 -11.33
N LEU A 156 2.91 -18.23 -10.29
CA LEU A 156 2.42 -19.60 -10.41
C LEU A 156 0.88 -19.68 -10.50
N LEU A 157 0.18 -18.65 -10.06
CA LEU A 157 -1.29 -18.58 -10.04
C LEU A 157 -1.79 -18.00 -11.37
N GLN A 158 -2.01 -18.86 -12.36
CA GLN A 158 -2.23 -18.45 -13.77
C GLN A 158 -3.39 -17.47 -13.96
N ASP A 159 -4.50 -17.64 -13.23
CA ASP A 159 -5.66 -16.76 -13.34
C ASP A 159 -5.40 -15.39 -12.70
N ILE A 160 -4.68 -15.36 -11.60
CA ILE A 160 -4.27 -14.14 -10.92
C ILE A 160 -3.19 -13.42 -11.72
N LYS A 161 -2.17 -14.14 -12.20
CA LYS A 161 -1.06 -13.59 -12.98
C LYS A 161 -1.53 -12.69 -14.13
N LYS A 162 -2.56 -13.11 -14.87
CA LYS A 162 -3.07 -12.36 -16.04
C LYS A 162 -3.61 -10.98 -15.70
N THR A 163 -4.13 -10.80 -14.49
CA THR A 163 -4.80 -9.56 -14.07
C THR A 163 -4.09 -8.83 -12.93
N ALA A 164 -3.10 -9.48 -12.32
CA ALA A 164 -2.37 -8.92 -11.19
C ALA A 164 -1.54 -7.71 -11.58
N ILE A 165 -1.62 -6.68 -10.78
CA ILE A 165 -0.69 -5.55 -10.77
C ILE A 165 0.23 -5.72 -9.57
N ILE A 166 1.53 -5.61 -9.79
CA ILE A 166 2.54 -5.57 -8.73
C ILE A 166 2.97 -4.12 -8.57
N VAL A 167 2.83 -3.57 -7.36
CA VAL A 167 3.25 -2.21 -7.03
C VAL A 167 4.44 -2.29 -6.10
N LEU A 168 5.58 -1.85 -6.59
CA LEU A 168 6.83 -1.84 -5.85
C LEU A 168 7.04 -0.45 -5.26
N THR A 169 7.26 -0.39 -3.95
CA THR A 169 7.25 0.87 -3.21
C THR A 169 8.43 0.97 -2.25
N GLY A 170 8.74 2.18 -1.80
CA GLY A 170 9.67 2.42 -0.70
C GLY A 170 11.13 2.61 -1.10
N SER A 171 11.44 2.65 -2.40
CA SER A 171 12.79 3.05 -2.81
C SER A 171 12.92 4.57 -2.83
N HIS A 172 14.11 5.07 -2.53
CA HIS A 172 14.44 6.48 -2.70
C HIS A 172 14.29 6.89 -4.16
N SER A 173 13.79 8.10 -4.44
CA SER A 173 13.59 8.61 -5.81
C SER A 173 14.87 8.52 -6.68
N MET A 174 16.04 8.67 -6.09
CA MET A 174 17.33 8.53 -6.79
C MET A 174 17.71 7.08 -7.14
N ARG A 175 16.98 6.09 -6.59
CA ARG A 175 17.25 4.65 -6.78
C ARG A 175 16.14 3.93 -7.55
N GLU A 176 15.19 4.69 -8.04
CA GLU A 176 13.95 4.21 -8.66
C GLU A 176 14.19 3.17 -9.76
N TYR A 177 15.22 3.38 -10.56
CA TYR A 177 15.54 2.59 -11.75
C TYR A 177 17.02 2.32 -11.90
N SER A 178 17.74 2.07 -10.82
CA SER A 178 19.12 1.67 -11.03
C SER A 178 19.14 0.40 -11.90
N ARG A 179 19.62 0.53 -13.12
CA ARG A 179 19.94 -0.60 -14.00
C ARG A 179 21.19 -1.34 -13.52
N ASP A 180 21.93 -0.72 -12.63
CA ASP A 180 23.04 -1.37 -11.96
C ASP A 180 22.50 -2.27 -10.84
N LYS A 181 22.61 -3.57 -11.04
CA LYS A 181 22.18 -4.59 -10.08
C LYS A 181 22.89 -4.50 -8.73
N SER A 182 24.00 -3.76 -8.65
CA SER A 182 24.72 -3.49 -7.41
C SER A 182 24.13 -2.31 -6.63
N GLN A 183 23.26 -1.52 -7.25
CA GLN A 183 22.55 -0.41 -6.61
C GLN A 183 21.13 -0.83 -6.23
N TRP A 184 20.73 -0.46 -5.06
CA TRP A 184 19.52 -0.83 -4.35
C TRP A 184 18.29 -0.20 -5.01
N GLY A 185 17.55 -0.97 -5.76
CA GLY A 185 16.36 -0.55 -6.45
C GLY A 185 15.57 -1.75 -6.94
N TRP A 186 14.38 -1.50 -7.45
CA TRP A 186 13.50 -2.56 -7.93
C TRP A 186 13.86 -3.10 -9.33
N GLY A 187 14.90 -2.55 -9.97
CA GLY A 187 15.29 -2.94 -11.33
C GLY A 187 15.57 -4.44 -11.46
N SER A 188 16.27 -5.04 -10.49
CA SER A 188 16.55 -6.49 -10.49
C SER A 188 15.29 -7.34 -10.42
N VAL A 189 14.32 -6.94 -9.58
CA VAL A 189 13.03 -7.64 -9.43
C VAL A 189 12.21 -7.52 -10.73
N ILE A 190 12.16 -6.34 -11.31
CA ILE A 190 11.46 -6.08 -12.57
C ILE A 190 12.03 -6.96 -13.68
N ASP A 191 13.36 -7.01 -13.82
CA ASP A 191 14.04 -7.81 -14.84
C ASP A 191 13.86 -9.33 -14.59
N ASN A 192 14.04 -9.79 -13.35
CA ASN A 192 13.95 -11.22 -13.01
C ASN A 192 12.57 -11.83 -13.27
N PHE A 193 11.52 -11.05 -13.12
CA PHE A 193 10.14 -11.51 -13.33
C PHE A 193 9.55 -11.07 -14.67
N ASP A 194 10.32 -10.38 -15.50
CA ASP A 194 9.86 -9.82 -16.78
C ASP A 194 8.59 -8.98 -16.57
N LEU A 195 8.69 -8.02 -15.65
CA LEU A 195 7.58 -7.13 -15.34
C LEU A 195 7.59 -5.92 -16.27
N LYS A 196 6.44 -5.62 -16.86
CA LYS A 196 6.24 -4.42 -17.66
C LYS A 196 5.73 -3.30 -16.78
N ILE A 197 6.46 -2.18 -16.72
CA ILE A 197 6.00 -0.98 -16.02
C ILE A 197 4.84 -0.37 -16.82
N ILE A 198 3.71 -0.16 -16.13
CA ILE A 198 2.51 0.47 -16.71
C ILE A 198 2.33 1.91 -16.25
N LYS A 199 2.82 2.23 -15.05
CA LYS A 199 2.76 3.58 -14.48
C LYS A 199 3.77 3.73 -13.34
N THR A 200 4.36 4.90 -13.22
CA THR A 200 5.09 5.32 -12.03
C THR A 200 4.48 6.60 -11.49
N ILE A 201 4.36 6.70 -10.19
CA ILE A 201 3.79 7.83 -9.49
C ILE A 201 4.70 8.15 -8.32
N THR A 202 5.08 9.40 -8.19
CA THR A 202 5.86 9.88 -7.06
C THR A 202 4.94 10.67 -6.13
N LEU A 203 4.88 10.27 -4.87
CA LEU A 203 4.08 10.93 -3.85
C LEU A 203 4.97 11.34 -2.69
N PRO A 204 4.66 12.46 -2.02
CA PRO A 204 5.36 12.85 -0.82
C PRO A 204 5.14 11.79 0.27
N THR A 205 6.23 11.36 0.87
CA THR A 205 6.22 10.44 2.00
C THR A 205 6.90 11.09 3.16
N TYR A 206 6.20 11.20 4.27
CA TYR A 206 6.73 11.83 5.47
C TYR A 206 7.31 10.74 6.38
N TRP A 207 8.62 10.60 6.36
CA TRP A 207 9.33 9.59 7.18
C TRP A 207 9.80 10.13 8.51
N THR A 208 10.09 11.45 8.58
CA THR A 208 10.53 12.12 9.81
C THR A 208 9.95 13.53 9.87
N ALA A 209 9.98 14.17 11.03
CA ALA A 209 9.61 15.57 11.20
C ALA A 209 10.52 16.54 10.42
N GLU A 210 11.66 16.08 9.92
CA GLU A 210 12.72 16.90 9.37
C GLU A 210 12.81 16.93 7.86
N GLN A 211 12.28 15.90 7.15
CA GLN A 211 12.36 15.83 5.69
C GLN A 211 11.13 15.16 5.09
N SER A 212 10.47 15.84 4.17
CA SER A 212 9.57 15.19 3.23
C SER A 212 10.41 14.46 2.19
N ILE A 213 10.14 13.17 2.00
CA ILE A 213 10.79 12.34 0.99
C ILE A 213 9.75 11.97 -0.03
N ASP A 214 10.02 12.26 -1.29
CA ASP A 214 9.19 11.79 -2.38
C ASP A 214 9.49 10.31 -2.63
N THR A 215 8.44 9.50 -2.61
CA THR A 215 8.55 8.06 -2.82
C THR A 215 7.90 7.66 -4.13
N PRO A 216 8.61 6.99 -5.02
CA PRO A 216 8.05 6.41 -6.23
C PRO A 216 7.28 5.13 -5.93
N PHE A 217 6.16 4.97 -6.60
CA PHE A 217 5.32 3.78 -6.62
C PHE A 217 5.25 3.27 -8.04
N ILE A 218 5.83 2.12 -8.29
CA ILE A 218 6.03 1.55 -9.62
C ILE A 218 4.97 0.47 -9.86
N PHE A 219 3.96 0.79 -10.63
CA PHE A 219 2.92 -0.15 -11.03
C PHE A 219 3.40 -0.97 -12.20
N THR A 220 3.40 -2.29 -12.04
CA THR A 220 3.86 -3.24 -13.04
C THR A 220 2.84 -4.35 -13.27
N LYS A 221 2.93 -5.01 -14.41
CA LYS A 221 2.21 -6.25 -14.71
C LYS A 221 3.18 -7.26 -15.28
N PHE A 222 2.84 -8.54 -15.20
CA PHE A 222 3.60 -9.56 -15.91
C PHE A 222 3.52 -9.32 -17.42
N SER A 223 4.63 -9.55 -18.12
CA SER A 223 4.62 -9.66 -19.58
C SER A 223 3.85 -10.94 -19.99
N ASP A 224 3.18 -10.89 -21.12
CA ASP A 224 2.34 -11.98 -21.65
C ASP A 224 3.15 -13.26 -21.91
#